data_cc91abc7b2a9e9e8673b819222eae352
#
_entry.id   cc91abc7b2a9e9e8673b819222eae352
#
_cell.length_a   1.000
_cell.length_b   1.000
_cell.length_c   1.000
_cell.angle_alpha   90.00
_cell.angle_beta   90.00
_cell.angle_gamma   90.00
#
_symmetry.space_group_name_H-M   'P 1'
#
loop_
_entity.id
_entity.type
_entity.pdbx_description
1 polymer ?
#
loop_
_entity_poly.entity_id
_entity_poly.type
_entity_poly.pdbx_seq_one_letter_code
_entity_poly.pdbx_strand_id
1 'polypeptide(L)'
;MWEEPPISGTNGSGTIFFSGCSLSCVYCQNADISRGRSGRSVSIDRLAEIMLELQHKGAHNINLVTPTHYIPSLAEAIPMARKMGLTIPIVYNTGSYDNVDALRTLSGLVDIYLPDLKYYNVKTAESYSHAGDYPRIAREAISEMYRQVGAPIFDDEGIMRRGMIVRILLLPGRVAEAKLSLKYLLDTYGDNIYVSLMNQYTPMPGMAPPLNRKVTREEYHELLDYAEKLGLKNGFTQDFGTASESFIPPFDLTGV
;
A
#
# COMPACT_ATOMS: atom_id res chain seq x y z
N MET A 1 -9.14 -6.64 8.45
CA MET A 1 -8.20 -7.04 9.54
C MET A 1 -6.83 -7.46 8.99
N TRP A 2 -6.35 -6.83 7.91
CA TRP A 2 -5.16 -7.31 7.20
C TRP A 2 -4.12 -6.21 6.93
N GLU A 3 -4.43 -4.96 7.28
CA GLU A 3 -3.51 -3.83 7.22
C GLU A 3 -2.80 -3.64 8.56
N GLU A 4 -1.84 -2.74 8.61
CA GLU A 4 -1.11 -2.39 9.83
C GLU A 4 -2.06 -1.99 10.97
N PRO A 5 -1.70 -2.28 12.24
CA PRO A 5 -2.58 -2.04 13.39
C PRO A 5 -3.22 -0.64 13.44
N PRO A 6 -2.50 0.47 13.15
CA PRO A 6 -3.11 1.80 13.17
C PRO A 6 -4.10 2.07 12.03
N ILE A 7 -4.11 1.23 11.00
CA ILE A 7 -5.06 1.29 9.88
C ILE A 7 -6.26 0.40 10.18
N SER A 8 -6.02 -0.84 10.58
CA SER A 8 -7.08 -1.82 10.83
C SER A 8 -7.84 -1.60 12.13
N GLY A 9 -7.16 -1.22 13.19
CA GLY A 9 -7.75 -1.13 14.52
C GLY A 9 -8.54 -2.39 14.90
N THR A 10 -9.62 -2.19 15.65
CA THR A 10 -10.53 -3.29 16.08
C THR A 10 -11.62 -3.59 15.06
N ASN A 11 -12.07 -2.59 14.30
CA ASN A 11 -13.22 -2.69 13.39
C ASN A 11 -12.83 -2.96 11.94
N GLY A 12 -11.53 -2.91 11.64
CA GLY A 12 -11.02 -3.11 10.29
C GLY A 12 -11.07 -1.86 9.42
N SER A 13 -10.53 -2.02 8.21
CA SER A 13 -10.47 -1.01 7.16
C SER A 13 -11.55 -1.28 6.11
N GLY A 14 -12.27 -0.25 5.69
CA GLY A 14 -13.27 -0.31 4.63
C GLY A 14 -12.59 -0.30 3.26
N THR A 15 -12.34 -1.49 2.70
CA THR A 15 -11.48 -1.63 1.52
C THR A 15 -12.27 -1.60 0.22
N ILE A 16 -11.82 -0.77 -0.73
CA ILE A 16 -12.31 -0.70 -2.11
C ILE A 16 -11.16 -1.07 -3.04
N PHE A 17 -11.26 -2.22 -3.71
CA PHE A 17 -10.27 -2.68 -4.69
C PHE A 17 -10.60 -2.13 -6.08
N PHE A 18 -9.64 -1.44 -6.69
CA PHE A 18 -9.77 -0.92 -8.05
C PHE A 18 -9.19 -1.92 -9.06
N SER A 19 -9.90 -2.10 -10.19
CA SER A 19 -9.45 -2.96 -11.28
C SER A 19 -8.39 -2.28 -12.13
N GLY A 20 -7.38 -3.04 -12.54
CA GLY A 20 -6.21 -2.52 -13.24
C GLY A 20 -5.08 -2.11 -12.29
N CYS A 21 -3.85 -2.07 -12.83
CA CYS A 21 -2.66 -1.63 -12.10
C CYS A 21 -1.66 -1.02 -13.09
N SER A 22 -0.96 0.02 -12.68
CA SER A 22 0.12 0.64 -13.46
C SER A 22 1.38 -0.23 -13.55
N LEU A 23 1.49 -1.27 -12.71
CA LEU A 23 2.57 -2.24 -12.70
C LEU A 23 2.10 -3.60 -13.23
N SER A 24 3.04 -4.38 -13.79
CA SER A 24 2.82 -5.75 -14.26
C SER A 24 3.68 -6.75 -13.49
N CYS A 25 3.61 -6.70 -12.15
CA CYS A 25 4.43 -7.55 -11.29
C CYS A 25 4.19 -9.03 -11.59
N VAL A 26 5.27 -9.78 -11.89
CA VAL A 26 5.19 -11.22 -12.21
C VAL A 26 4.66 -12.04 -11.03
N TYR A 27 4.85 -11.56 -9.81
CA TYR A 27 4.43 -12.20 -8.55
C TYR A 27 3.15 -11.60 -7.96
N CYS A 28 2.33 -10.91 -8.74
CA CYS A 28 1.13 -10.26 -8.23
C CYS A 28 0.12 -11.28 -7.73
N GLN A 29 -0.17 -11.28 -6.43
CA GLN A 29 -1.18 -12.14 -5.81
C GLN A 29 -2.59 -11.78 -6.29
N ASN A 30 -2.81 -10.50 -6.61
CA ASN A 30 -4.08 -9.96 -7.09
C ASN A 30 -4.10 -9.88 -8.64
N ALA A 31 -3.49 -10.85 -9.33
CA ALA A 31 -3.31 -10.79 -10.79
C ALA A 31 -4.63 -10.66 -11.56
N ASP A 32 -5.71 -11.26 -11.06
CA ASP A 32 -7.01 -11.23 -11.74
C ASP A 32 -7.61 -9.82 -11.75
N ILE A 33 -7.55 -9.10 -10.65
CA ILE A 33 -8.04 -7.73 -10.58
C ILE A 33 -7.03 -6.75 -11.18
N SER A 34 -5.73 -6.92 -10.91
CA SER A 34 -4.70 -6.00 -11.39
C SER A 34 -4.53 -6.01 -12.91
N ARG A 35 -4.88 -7.10 -13.58
CA ARG A 35 -4.89 -7.22 -15.04
C ARG A 35 -6.22 -6.87 -15.69
N GLY A 36 -7.16 -6.30 -14.94
CA GLY A 36 -8.47 -5.88 -15.43
C GLY A 36 -9.40 -7.02 -15.83
N ARG A 37 -9.19 -8.23 -15.30
CA ARG A 37 -10.02 -9.41 -15.60
C ARG A 37 -11.27 -9.49 -14.74
N SER A 38 -11.29 -8.78 -13.61
CA SER A 38 -12.40 -8.71 -12.67
C SER A 38 -12.67 -7.27 -12.30
N GLY A 39 -13.94 -6.95 -12.03
CA GLY A 39 -14.38 -5.62 -11.62
C GLY A 39 -15.71 -5.25 -12.27
N ARG A 40 -16.37 -4.24 -11.70
CA ARG A 40 -17.63 -3.68 -12.20
C ARG A 40 -17.51 -2.15 -12.29
N SER A 41 -17.97 -1.58 -13.41
CA SER A 41 -18.03 -0.13 -13.53
C SER A 41 -19.11 0.43 -12.61
N VAL A 42 -18.75 1.48 -11.88
CA VAL A 42 -19.66 2.24 -11.02
C VAL A 42 -19.60 3.72 -11.37
N SER A 43 -20.68 4.45 -11.12
CA SER A 43 -20.69 5.92 -11.24
C SER A 43 -19.93 6.59 -10.09
N ILE A 44 -19.61 7.87 -10.24
CA ILE A 44 -19.00 8.69 -9.18
C ILE A 44 -19.91 8.72 -7.93
N ASP A 45 -21.23 8.90 -8.15
CA ASP A 45 -22.22 8.90 -7.07
C ASP A 45 -22.20 7.56 -6.32
N ARG A 46 -22.19 6.44 -7.07
CA ARG A 46 -22.14 5.11 -6.46
C ARG A 46 -20.86 4.87 -5.69
N LEU A 47 -19.73 5.35 -6.16
CA LEU A 47 -18.45 5.27 -5.44
C LEU A 47 -18.52 6.04 -4.11
N ALA A 48 -19.12 7.24 -4.12
CA ALA A 48 -19.34 8.01 -2.90
C ALA A 48 -20.28 7.30 -1.91
N GLU A 49 -21.36 6.69 -2.40
CA GLU A 49 -22.29 5.89 -1.59
C GLU A 49 -21.57 4.68 -0.93
N ILE A 50 -20.74 3.95 -1.70
CA ILE A 50 -19.96 2.81 -1.18
C ILE A 50 -19.06 3.25 -0.01
N MET A 51 -18.41 4.41 -0.11
CA MET A 51 -17.61 4.96 0.99
C MET A 51 -18.45 5.17 2.26
N LEU A 52 -19.67 5.70 2.12
CA LEU A 52 -20.59 5.90 3.23
C LEU A 52 -21.11 4.58 3.81
N GLU A 53 -21.42 3.59 2.97
CA GLU A 53 -21.83 2.27 3.41
C GLU A 53 -20.75 1.60 4.28
N LEU A 54 -19.47 1.73 3.87
CA LEU A 54 -18.35 1.21 4.64
C LEU A 54 -18.19 1.94 5.98
N GLN A 55 -18.36 3.27 6.00
CA GLN A 55 -18.39 4.04 7.24
C GLN A 55 -19.54 3.57 8.16
N HIS A 56 -20.75 3.40 7.64
CA HIS A 56 -21.90 2.92 8.41
C HIS A 56 -21.73 1.49 8.95
N LYS A 57 -20.90 0.67 8.29
CA LYS A 57 -20.49 -0.65 8.81
C LYS A 57 -19.44 -0.56 9.92
N GLY A 58 -19.01 0.66 10.29
CA GLY A 58 -18.09 0.91 11.39
C GLY A 58 -16.62 0.84 11.02
N ALA A 59 -16.24 0.87 9.73
CA ALA A 59 -14.84 0.90 9.32
C ALA A 59 -14.09 2.11 9.88
N HIS A 60 -12.82 1.91 10.28
CA HIS A 60 -11.99 3.01 10.78
C HIS A 60 -11.56 4.01 9.71
N ASN A 61 -11.53 3.59 8.45
CA ASN A 61 -11.13 4.40 7.29
C ASN A 61 -11.70 3.80 6.01
N ILE A 62 -11.58 4.54 4.89
CA ILE A 62 -11.81 4.03 3.53
C ILE A 62 -10.46 3.76 2.89
N ASN A 63 -10.13 2.50 2.65
CA ASN A 63 -8.87 2.07 2.05
C ASN A 63 -9.04 1.82 0.54
N LEU A 64 -8.51 2.74 -0.27
CA LEU A 64 -8.55 2.72 -1.72
C LEU A 64 -7.33 1.93 -2.24
N VAL A 65 -7.53 0.68 -2.66
CA VAL A 65 -6.43 -0.21 -3.07
C VAL A 65 -6.20 -0.16 -4.58
N THR A 66 -4.97 0.19 -4.97
CA THR A 66 -4.51 0.34 -6.35
C THR A 66 -5.35 1.35 -7.17
N PRO A 67 -5.59 2.56 -6.64
CA PRO A 67 -6.50 3.52 -7.26
C PRO A 67 -5.85 4.42 -8.32
N THR A 68 -4.59 4.19 -8.68
CA THR A 68 -3.75 5.05 -9.54
C THR A 68 -4.44 5.50 -10.83
N HIS A 69 -5.15 4.59 -11.52
CA HIS A 69 -5.85 4.90 -12.78
C HIS A 69 -7.13 5.74 -12.58
N TYR A 70 -7.61 5.84 -11.35
CA TYR A 70 -8.90 6.43 -11.00
C TYR A 70 -8.77 7.74 -10.24
N ILE A 71 -7.57 8.33 -10.20
CA ILE A 71 -7.32 9.61 -9.53
C ILE A 71 -8.33 10.69 -9.93
N PRO A 72 -8.67 10.92 -11.23
CA PRO A 72 -9.68 11.89 -11.60
C PRO A 72 -11.05 11.60 -10.96
N SER A 73 -11.49 10.35 -10.98
CA SER A 73 -12.76 9.94 -10.37
C SER A 73 -12.75 10.12 -8.85
N LEU A 74 -11.63 9.87 -8.20
CA LEU A 74 -11.46 10.08 -6.75
C LEU A 74 -11.51 11.55 -6.38
N ALA A 75 -10.93 12.43 -7.21
CA ALA A 75 -10.97 13.88 -7.00
C ALA A 75 -12.42 14.43 -7.02
N GLU A 76 -13.35 13.72 -7.63
CA GLU A 76 -14.78 14.04 -7.63
C GLU A 76 -15.55 13.29 -6.53
N ALA A 77 -15.33 11.98 -6.39
CA ALA A 77 -16.07 11.13 -5.46
C ALA A 77 -15.81 11.47 -3.98
N ILE A 78 -14.54 11.74 -3.60
CA ILE A 78 -14.18 12.02 -2.20
C ILE A 78 -14.87 13.29 -1.68
N PRO A 79 -14.81 14.46 -2.38
CA PRO A 79 -15.55 15.64 -1.95
C PRO A 79 -17.06 15.43 -1.90
N MET A 80 -17.62 14.63 -2.83
CA MET A 80 -19.03 14.26 -2.81
C MET A 80 -19.36 13.46 -1.56
N ALA A 81 -18.61 12.39 -1.27
CA ALA A 81 -18.80 11.58 -0.06
C ALA A 81 -18.68 12.43 1.22
N ARG A 82 -17.71 13.36 1.28
CA ARG A 82 -17.57 14.30 2.40
C ARG A 82 -18.82 15.18 2.59
N LYS A 83 -19.39 15.72 1.50
CA LYS A 83 -20.66 16.49 1.55
C LYS A 83 -21.84 15.64 2.01
N MET A 84 -21.85 14.35 1.71
CA MET A 84 -22.86 13.39 2.15
C MET A 84 -22.66 12.88 3.58
N GLY A 85 -21.57 13.28 4.27
CA GLY A 85 -21.33 12.95 5.68
C GLY A 85 -20.20 11.94 5.93
N LEU A 86 -19.31 11.70 4.99
CA LEU A 86 -18.11 10.89 5.23
C LEU A 86 -17.14 11.65 6.16
N THR A 87 -16.82 11.08 7.30
CA THR A 87 -15.95 11.69 8.34
C THR A 87 -14.68 10.90 8.62
N ILE A 88 -14.66 9.60 8.29
CA ILE A 88 -13.49 8.74 8.52
C ILE A 88 -12.38 9.03 7.49
N PRO A 89 -11.10 8.73 7.82
CA PRO A 89 -9.96 8.99 6.94
C PRO A 89 -10.04 8.24 5.61
N ILE A 90 -9.48 8.85 4.57
CA ILE A 90 -9.23 8.22 3.27
C ILE A 90 -7.78 7.73 3.25
N VAL A 91 -7.58 6.43 3.02
CA VAL A 91 -6.28 5.78 2.83
C VAL A 91 -6.07 5.53 1.34
N TYR A 92 -4.96 6.00 0.78
CA TYR A 92 -4.54 5.75 -0.59
C TYR A 92 -3.43 4.68 -0.60
N ASN A 93 -3.80 3.45 -0.95
CA ASN A 93 -2.94 2.27 -0.91
C ASN A 93 -2.44 1.94 -2.33
N THR A 94 -1.14 2.13 -2.56
CA THR A 94 -0.57 2.10 -3.91
C THR A 94 0.76 1.37 -4.00
N GLY A 95 1.07 0.90 -5.20
CA GLY A 95 2.41 0.40 -5.56
C GLY A 95 3.44 1.51 -5.80
N SER A 96 3.11 2.78 -5.57
CA SER A 96 3.97 3.96 -5.75
C SER A 96 4.40 4.25 -7.19
N TYR A 97 3.85 3.59 -8.18
CA TYR A 97 4.10 3.91 -9.58
C TYR A 97 3.05 4.90 -10.08
N ASP A 98 3.07 6.08 -9.45
CA ASP A 98 2.08 7.14 -9.62
C ASP A 98 2.68 8.38 -10.28
N ASN A 99 1.90 9.06 -11.09
CA ASN A 99 2.26 10.36 -11.65
C ASN A 99 2.11 11.45 -10.58
N VAL A 100 3.18 12.23 -10.34
CA VAL A 100 3.22 13.27 -9.31
C VAL A 100 2.17 14.37 -9.54
N ASP A 101 1.94 14.79 -10.79
CA ASP A 101 0.96 15.82 -11.09
C ASP A 101 -0.46 15.33 -10.86
N ALA A 102 -0.73 14.06 -11.15
CA ALA A 102 -2.00 13.43 -10.79
C ALA A 102 -2.18 13.37 -9.27
N LEU A 103 -1.15 12.94 -8.52
CA LEU A 103 -1.22 12.92 -7.04
C LEU A 103 -1.51 14.30 -6.45
N ARG A 104 -0.96 15.38 -7.02
CA ARG A 104 -1.22 16.76 -6.56
C ARG A 104 -2.70 17.12 -6.59
N THR A 105 -3.49 16.55 -7.49
CA THR A 105 -4.94 16.77 -7.54
C THR A 105 -5.70 16.17 -6.35
N LEU A 106 -5.08 15.23 -5.62
CA LEU A 106 -5.62 14.63 -4.40
C LEU A 106 -5.21 15.37 -3.12
N SER A 107 -4.46 16.48 -3.23
CA SER A 107 -4.02 17.24 -2.05
C SER A 107 -5.20 17.74 -1.22
N GLY A 108 -5.20 17.39 0.07
CA GLY A 108 -6.30 17.69 1.00
C GLY A 108 -7.52 16.75 0.90
N LEU A 109 -7.50 15.76 0.01
CA LEU A 109 -8.54 14.73 -0.12
C LEU A 109 -8.14 13.41 0.53
N VAL A 110 -6.87 13.07 0.48
CA VAL A 110 -6.29 11.86 1.09
C VAL A 110 -5.70 12.23 2.44
N ASP A 111 -6.02 11.44 3.46
CA ASP A 111 -5.55 11.64 4.83
C ASP A 111 -4.31 10.78 5.13
N ILE A 112 -4.27 9.57 4.60
CA ILE A 112 -3.21 8.60 4.86
C ILE A 112 -2.72 8.00 3.54
N TYR A 113 -1.40 8.02 3.34
CA TYR A 113 -0.78 7.28 2.25
C TYR A 113 -0.17 5.97 2.74
N LEU A 114 -0.42 4.89 1.99
CA LEU A 114 0.09 3.54 2.24
C LEU A 114 0.84 3.04 0.99
N PRO A 115 1.98 3.65 0.64
CA PRO A 115 2.75 3.29 -0.54
C PRO A 115 3.65 2.08 -0.30
N ASP A 116 3.80 1.21 -1.31
CA ASP A 116 4.86 0.22 -1.33
C ASP A 116 6.13 0.80 -1.96
N LEU A 117 7.29 0.63 -1.34
CA LEU A 117 8.58 0.78 -2.00
C LEU A 117 9.11 -0.60 -2.39
N LYS A 118 8.72 -1.05 -3.60
CA LYS A 118 8.95 -2.43 -4.05
C LYS A 118 10.39 -2.74 -4.43
N TYR A 119 11.08 -1.75 -5.05
CA TYR A 119 12.42 -1.94 -5.61
C TYR A 119 13.30 -0.72 -5.38
N TYR A 120 14.55 -0.98 -5.08
CA TYR A 120 15.61 0.03 -5.08
C TYR A 120 16.38 0.02 -6.40
N ASN A 121 16.49 -1.14 -7.05
CA ASN A 121 17.33 -1.39 -8.21
C ASN A 121 16.51 -1.43 -9.51
N VAL A 122 16.99 -0.70 -10.53
CA VAL A 122 16.42 -0.63 -11.88
C VAL A 122 16.26 -2.03 -12.51
N LYS A 123 17.29 -2.89 -12.39
CA LYS A 123 17.26 -4.23 -13.00
C LYS A 123 16.22 -5.14 -12.36
N THR A 124 16.04 -5.04 -11.04
CA THR A 124 15.02 -5.81 -10.32
C THR A 124 13.62 -5.33 -10.71
N ALA A 125 13.42 -4.02 -10.77
CA ALA A 125 12.16 -3.40 -11.18
C ALA A 125 11.76 -3.80 -12.60
N GLU A 126 12.72 -3.76 -13.54
CA GLU A 126 12.51 -4.20 -14.92
C GLU A 126 12.15 -5.69 -14.99
N SER A 127 12.94 -6.54 -14.31
CA SER A 127 12.75 -8.01 -14.36
C SER A 127 11.45 -8.46 -13.71
N TYR A 128 10.99 -7.79 -12.63
CA TYR A 128 9.88 -8.25 -11.81
C TYR A 128 8.58 -7.49 -12.02
N SER A 129 8.63 -6.29 -12.60
CA SER A 129 7.44 -5.47 -12.84
C SER A 129 7.39 -4.78 -14.20
N HIS A 130 8.37 -5.05 -15.08
CA HIS A 130 8.50 -4.43 -16.40
C HIS A 130 8.50 -2.89 -16.33
N ALA A 131 9.13 -2.34 -15.30
CA ALA A 131 9.15 -0.92 -14.98
C ALA A 131 10.53 -0.49 -14.48
N GLY A 132 11.52 -0.40 -15.40
CA GLY A 132 12.90 -0.07 -15.03
C GLY A 132 13.05 1.31 -14.40
N ASP A 133 12.16 2.24 -14.67
CA ASP A 133 12.14 3.58 -14.08
C ASP A 133 11.40 3.66 -12.73
N TYR A 134 10.83 2.54 -12.25
CA TYR A 134 10.11 2.46 -10.97
C TYR A 134 10.86 3.11 -9.80
N PRO A 135 12.16 2.85 -9.55
CA PRO A 135 12.82 3.38 -8.36
C PRO A 135 12.85 4.92 -8.33
N ARG A 136 12.91 5.57 -9.50
CA ARG A 136 12.84 7.03 -9.61
C ARG A 136 11.42 7.52 -9.37
N ILE A 137 10.44 6.97 -10.11
CA ILE A 137 9.03 7.37 -10.03
C ILE A 137 8.48 7.15 -8.62
N ALA A 138 8.78 6.01 -8.00
CA ALA A 138 8.30 5.70 -6.66
C ALA A 138 8.83 6.69 -5.61
N ARG A 139 10.10 7.08 -5.69
CA ARG A 139 10.67 8.07 -4.77
C ARG A 139 10.05 9.46 -4.94
N GLU A 140 9.83 9.88 -6.17
CA GLU A 140 9.15 11.15 -6.48
C GLU A 140 7.70 11.14 -5.96
N ALA A 141 6.97 10.04 -6.19
CA ALA A 141 5.60 9.86 -5.72
C ALA A 141 5.51 9.84 -4.17
N ILE A 142 6.37 9.06 -3.50
CA ILE A 142 6.43 9.00 -2.03
C ILE A 142 6.77 10.37 -1.44
N SER A 143 7.69 11.11 -2.07
CA SER A 143 8.03 12.48 -1.64
C SER A 143 6.82 13.42 -1.73
N GLU A 144 6.04 13.35 -2.82
CA GLU A 144 4.82 14.14 -2.96
C GLU A 144 3.75 13.71 -1.94
N MET A 145 3.56 12.40 -1.72
CA MET A 145 2.64 11.88 -0.72
C MET A 145 2.99 12.41 0.68
N TYR A 146 4.26 12.35 1.07
CA TYR A 146 4.73 12.91 2.34
C TYR A 146 4.50 14.42 2.43
N ARG A 147 4.79 15.17 1.35
CA ARG A 147 4.51 16.62 1.29
C ARG A 147 3.04 16.94 1.60
N GLN A 148 2.11 16.08 1.18
CA GLN A 148 0.67 16.30 1.37
C GLN A 148 0.20 16.03 2.80
N VAL A 149 0.69 14.98 3.43
CA VAL A 149 0.17 14.52 4.74
C VAL A 149 1.09 14.82 5.91
N GLY A 150 2.40 14.95 5.69
CA GLY A 150 3.39 15.25 6.73
C GLY A 150 3.57 14.13 7.75
N ALA A 151 3.97 14.51 8.97
CA ALA A 151 4.18 13.59 10.07
C ALA A 151 2.88 12.92 10.53
N PRO A 152 2.95 11.69 11.06
CA PRO A 152 1.78 10.92 11.45
C PRO A 152 1.05 11.53 12.65
N ILE A 153 -0.29 11.50 12.58
CA ILE A 153 -1.21 11.93 13.63
C ILE A 153 -2.11 10.74 13.96
N PHE A 154 -2.22 10.45 15.26
CA PHE A 154 -3.06 9.38 15.79
C PHE A 154 -4.15 9.96 16.69
N ASP A 155 -5.25 9.24 16.84
CA ASP A 155 -6.22 9.52 17.89
C ASP A 155 -5.84 8.85 19.23
N ASP A 156 -6.69 9.05 20.23
CA ASP A 156 -6.49 8.51 21.58
C ASP A 156 -6.53 6.97 21.64
N GLU A 157 -7.07 6.32 20.59
CA GLU A 157 -7.13 4.85 20.46
C GLU A 157 -5.92 4.29 19.67
N GLY A 158 -5.01 5.17 19.23
CA GLY A 158 -3.84 4.79 18.42
C GLY A 158 -4.15 4.51 16.96
N ILE A 159 -5.32 4.91 16.46
CA ILE A 159 -5.69 4.82 15.05
C ILE A 159 -5.11 6.01 14.30
N MET A 160 -4.45 5.75 13.18
CA MET A 160 -3.88 6.81 12.36
C MET A 160 -4.98 7.63 11.71
N ARG A 161 -4.89 8.95 11.88
CA ARG A 161 -5.82 9.92 11.29
C ARG A 161 -5.20 10.67 10.13
N ARG A 162 -3.88 10.77 10.10
CA ARG A 162 -3.11 11.39 9.02
C ARG A 162 -1.69 10.85 9.01
N GLY A 163 -1.05 10.78 7.85
CA GLY A 163 0.37 10.42 7.76
C GLY A 163 0.68 9.42 6.66
N MET A 164 1.84 8.80 6.76
CA MET A 164 2.31 7.84 5.77
C MET A 164 2.95 6.62 6.43
N ILE A 165 2.58 5.43 5.94
CA ILE A 165 3.24 4.15 6.25
C ILE A 165 3.81 3.60 4.96
N VAL A 166 5.12 3.56 4.81
CA VAL A 166 5.76 2.98 3.62
C VAL A 166 6.00 1.50 3.84
N ARG A 167 5.54 0.66 2.93
CA ARG A 167 5.68 -0.79 3.01
C ARG A 167 6.85 -1.30 2.18
N ILE A 168 7.62 -2.21 2.74
CA ILE A 168 8.68 -2.96 2.07
C ILE A 168 8.33 -4.44 2.14
N LEU A 169 7.87 -5.02 1.05
CA LEU A 169 7.70 -6.46 0.93
C LEU A 169 9.07 -7.09 0.64
N LEU A 170 9.58 -7.86 1.59
CA LEU A 170 10.80 -8.63 1.35
C LEU A 170 10.52 -9.73 0.32
N LEU A 171 11.28 -9.73 -0.75
CA LEU A 171 11.25 -10.80 -1.76
C LEU A 171 12.41 -11.78 -1.50
N PRO A 172 12.21 -13.08 -1.78
CA PRO A 172 13.24 -14.09 -1.61
C PRO A 172 14.54 -13.73 -2.35
N GLY A 173 15.69 -13.83 -1.68
CA GLY A 173 17.00 -13.49 -2.24
C GLY A 173 17.25 -12.00 -2.44
N ARG A 174 16.41 -11.11 -1.88
CA ARG A 174 16.51 -9.64 -2.09
C ARG A 174 16.72 -8.83 -0.81
N VAL A 175 17.28 -9.46 0.24
CA VAL A 175 17.53 -8.77 1.52
C VAL A 175 18.40 -7.52 1.35
N ALA A 176 19.47 -7.61 0.56
CA ALA A 176 20.34 -6.46 0.29
C ALA A 176 19.60 -5.26 -0.32
N GLU A 177 18.64 -5.53 -1.22
CA GLU A 177 17.82 -4.50 -1.85
C GLU A 177 16.81 -3.90 -0.87
N ALA A 178 16.16 -4.73 -0.05
CA ALA A 178 15.27 -4.27 1.01
C ALA A 178 16.00 -3.37 2.03
N LYS A 179 17.23 -3.71 2.39
CA LYS A 179 18.09 -2.87 3.24
C LYS A 179 18.39 -1.50 2.62
N LEU A 180 18.64 -1.43 1.31
CA LEU A 180 18.84 -0.16 0.60
C LEU A 180 17.57 0.68 0.59
N SER A 181 16.41 0.06 0.38
CA SER A 181 15.10 0.74 0.45
C SER A 181 14.85 1.30 1.85
N LEU A 182 15.08 0.49 2.90
CA LEU A 182 14.92 0.92 4.28
C LEU A 182 15.86 2.07 4.63
N LYS A 183 17.15 1.95 4.28
CA LYS A 183 18.13 3.01 4.52
C LYS A 183 17.71 4.32 3.85
N TYR A 184 17.27 4.26 2.60
CA TYR A 184 16.78 5.44 1.86
C TYR A 184 15.61 6.11 2.61
N LEU A 185 14.64 5.34 3.10
CA LEU A 185 13.48 5.89 3.83
C LEU A 185 13.91 6.57 5.12
N LEU A 186 14.80 5.95 5.90
CA LEU A 186 15.27 6.52 7.16
C LEU A 186 16.16 7.75 6.94
N ASP A 187 17.07 7.72 5.96
CA ASP A 187 17.91 8.88 5.62
C ASP A 187 17.08 10.09 5.13
N THR A 188 15.92 9.82 4.47
CA THR A 188 15.10 10.88 3.87
C THR A 188 14.04 11.43 4.82
N TYR A 189 13.37 10.57 5.58
CA TYR A 189 12.19 10.94 6.37
C TYR A 189 12.39 10.79 7.87
N GLY A 190 13.41 10.01 8.31
CA GLY A 190 13.66 9.74 9.73
C GLY A 190 12.43 9.14 10.43
N ASP A 191 12.10 9.71 11.58
CA ASP A 191 10.97 9.29 12.41
C ASP A 191 9.63 9.92 11.98
N ASN A 192 9.59 10.66 10.86
CA ASN A 192 8.36 11.34 10.39
C ASN A 192 7.45 10.45 9.55
N ILE A 193 7.79 9.19 9.35
CA ILE A 193 6.96 8.17 8.70
C ILE A 193 7.00 6.88 9.51
N TYR A 194 6.07 5.98 9.21
CA TYR A 194 6.17 4.58 9.64
C TYR A 194 6.68 3.72 8.48
N VAL A 195 7.39 2.65 8.81
CA VAL A 195 7.84 1.65 7.83
C VAL A 195 7.29 0.28 8.22
N SER A 196 6.63 -0.39 7.28
CA SER A 196 6.13 -1.76 7.47
C SER A 196 7.05 -2.74 6.73
N LEU A 197 7.73 -3.60 7.47
CA LEU A 197 8.59 -4.66 6.94
C LEU A 197 7.79 -5.95 6.83
N MET A 198 7.48 -6.37 5.60
CA MET A 198 6.56 -7.47 5.33
C MET A 198 7.30 -8.70 4.81
N ASN A 199 6.93 -9.89 5.33
CA ASN A 199 7.47 -11.19 4.88
C ASN A 199 6.42 -12.09 4.20
N GLN A 200 5.23 -11.56 3.96
CA GLN A 200 4.06 -12.32 3.46
C GLN A 200 4.12 -12.69 1.97
N TYR A 201 5.32 -12.70 1.37
CA TYR A 201 5.47 -13.14 -0.01
C TYR A 201 5.01 -14.58 -0.18
N THR A 202 4.08 -14.81 -1.12
CA THR A 202 3.63 -16.14 -1.53
C THR A 202 4.03 -16.38 -2.99
N PRO A 203 4.80 -17.45 -3.28
CA PRO A 203 5.21 -17.76 -4.63
C PRO A 203 4.01 -18.13 -5.50
N MET A 204 3.95 -17.54 -6.71
CA MET A 204 2.95 -17.90 -7.71
C MET A 204 3.40 -19.14 -8.51
N PRO A 205 2.46 -19.96 -9.01
CA PRO A 205 2.80 -21.12 -9.84
C PRO A 205 3.68 -20.72 -11.04
N GLY A 206 4.71 -21.51 -11.33
CA GLY A 206 5.60 -21.30 -12.47
C GLY A 206 6.69 -20.24 -12.29
N MET A 207 6.84 -19.67 -11.10
CA MET A 207 7.91 -18.73 -10.82
C MET A 207 9.29 -19.39 -10.86
N ALA A 208 10.25 -18.71 -11.49
CA ALA A 208 11.66 -19.10 -11.46
C ALA A 208 12.34 -18.69 -10.15
N PRO A 209 13.44 -19.33 -9.74
CA PRO A 209 14.26 -18.89 -8.62
C PRO A 209 14.71 -17.41 -8.78
N PRO A 210 14.76 -16.63 -7.70
CA PRO A 210 14.47 -17.02 -6.31
C PRO A 210 12.97 -16.92 -5.93
N LEU A 211 12.09 -16.45 -6.84
CA LEU A 211 10.68 -16.16 -6.57
C LEU A 211 9.81 -17.43 -6.45
N ASN A 212 10.36 -18.61 -6.65
CA ASN A 212 9.65 -19.90 -6.53
C ASN A 212 9.57 -20.45 -5.10
N ARG A 213 10.00 -19.67 -4.11
CA ARG A 213 9.96 -20.04 -2.69
C ARG A 213 9.51 -18.86 -1.82
N LYS A 214 9.09 -19.14 -0.60
CA LYS A 214 8.86 -18.11 0.41
C LYS A 214 10.16 -17.49 0.90
N VAL A 215 10.08 -16.34 1.54
CA VAL A 215 11.16 -15.74 2.32
C VAL A 215 11.52 -16.66 3.46
N THR A 216 12.82 -16.85 3.72
CA THR A 216 13.27 -17.65 4.85
C THR A 216 13.29 -16.83 6.14
N ARG A 217 13.35 -17.52 7.28
CA ARG A 217 13.47 -16.84 8.59
C ARG A 217 14.76 -16.04 8.68
N GLU A 218 15.85 -16.60 8.18
CA GLU A 218 17.18 -15.98 8.17
C GLU A 218 17.16 -14.68 7.34
N GLU A 219 16.55 -14.71 6.14
CA GLU A 219 16.42 -13.53 5.30
C GLU A 219 15.63 -12.42 6.01
N TYR A 220 14.54 -12.77 6.68
CA TYR A 220 13.73 -11.76 7.36
C TYR A 220 14.41 -11.23 8.63
N HIS A 221 15.02 -12.11 9.45
CA HIS A 221 15.79 -11.69 10.63
C HIS A 221 16.95 -10.78 10.23
N GLU A 222 17.66 -11.10 9.14
CA GLU A 222 18.74 -10.24 8.63
C GLU A 222 18.25 -8.83 8.29
N LEU A 223 17.02 -8.68 7.77
CA LEU A 223 16.41 -7.38 7.53
C LEU A 223 16.01 -6.68 8.84
N LEU A 224 15.44 -7.41 9.80
CA LEU A 224 15.05 -6.87 11.11
C LEU A 224 16.26 -6.40 11.92
N ASP A 225 17.33 -7.20 11.99
CA ASP A 225 18.60 -6.84 12.65
C ASP A 225 19.20 -5.57 12.02
N TYR A 226 19.05 -5.43 10.71
CA TYR A 226 19.51 -4.22 10.02
C TYR A 226 18.64 -3.00 10.35
N ALA A 227 17.35 -3.19 10.46
CA ALA A 227 16.41 -2.13 10.86
C ALA A 227 16.72 -1.63 12.29
N GLU A 228 16.97 -2.54 13.21
CA GLU A 228 17.39 -2.21 14.58
C GLU A 228 18.73 -1.45 14.60
N LYS A 229 19.73 -1.91 13.86
CA LYS A 229 21.03 -1.23 13.75
C LYS A 229 20.93 0.18 13.16
N LEU A 230 19.99 0.41 12.27
CA LEU A 230 19.69 1.75 11.72
C LEU A 230 18.90 2.63 12.70
N GLY A 231 18.38 2.07 13.79
CA GLY A 231 17.58 2.78 14.78
C GLY A 231 16.16 3.06 14.34
N LEU A 232 15.53 2.16 13.54
CA LEU A 232 14.11 2.28 13.17
C LEU A 232 13.25 2.25 14.44
N LYS A 233 12.55 3.37 14.73
CA LYS A 233 11.64 3.50 15.88
C LYS A 233 10.18 3.25 15.49
N ASN A 234 9.78 3.78 14.36
CA ASN A 234 8.40 3.74 13.87
C ASN A 234 8.26 2.63 12.82
N GLY A 235 8.18 1.38 13.27
CA GLY A 235 8.14 0.22 12.38
C GLY A 235 7.08 -0.80 12.76
N PHE A 236 6.54 -1.46 11.74
CA PHE A 236 5.71 -2.66 11.88
C PHE A 236 6.44 -3.84 11.28
N THR A 237 6.33 -4.97 11.95
CA THR A 237 6.90 -6.26 11.51
C THR A 237 5.80 -7.30 11.50
N GLN A 238 6.01 -8.38 10.78
CA GLN A 238 5.06 -9.49 10.71
C GLN A 238 5.63 -10.75 11.37
N ASP A 239 4.77 -11.50 12.03
CA ASP A 239 5.12 -12.82 12.55
C ASP A 239 5.30 -13.83 11.40
N PHE A 240 6.16 -14.84 11.62
CA PHE A 240 6.29 -15.95 10.69
C PHE A 240 5.01 -16.79 10.73
N GLY A 241 4.40 -17.00 9.55
CA GLY A 241 3.12 -17.69 9.41
C GLY A 241 2.04 -16.84 8.74
N THR A 242 2.29 -15.53 8.59
CA THR A 242 1.37 -14.62 7.90
C THR A 242 1.32 -14.83 6.38
N ALA A 243 2.33 -15.47 5.78
CA ALA A 243 2.32 -15.79 4.35
C ALA A 243 1.35 -16.94 4.05
N SER A 244 0.06 -16.65 3.93
CA SER A 244 -1.00 -17.59 3.57
C SER A 244 -1.89 -17.02 2.48
N GLU A 245 -2.53 -17.90 1.70
CA GLU A 245 -3.48 -17.51 0.64
C GLU A 245 -4.74 -16.82 1.21
N SER A 246 -4.98 -16.92 2.52
CA SER A 246 -6.12 -16.28 3.20
C SER A 246 -6.09 -14.75 3.13
N PHE A 247 -4.97 -14.13 2.78
CA PHE A 247 -4.84 -12.69 2.56
C PHE A 247 -5.30 -12.23 1.16
N ILE A 248 -5.63 -13.16 0.26
CA ILE A 248 -6.13 -12.84 -1.08
C ILE A 248 -7.66 -12.81 -1.01
N PRO A 249 -8.31 -11.65 -1.24
CA PRO A 249 -9.77 -11.58 -1.27
C PRO A 249 -10.34 -12.40 -2.44
N PRO A 250 -11.56 -12.95 -2.33
CA PRO A 250 -12.18 -13.73 -3.39
C PRO A 250 -12.58 -12.90 -4.64
N PHE A 251 -12.57 -11.57 -4.56
CA PHE A 251 -12.99 -10.64 -5.62
C PHE A 251 -14.35 -11.01 -6.26
N ASP A 252 -15.33 -11.33 -5.42
CA ASP A 252 -16.67 -11.81 -5.78
C ASP A 252 -17.68 -10.69 -6.07
N LEU A 253 -17.20 -9.44 -6.18
CA LEU A 253 -18.00 -8.23 -6.39
C LEU A 253 -18.96 -7.91 -5.24
N THR A 254 -18.76 -8.43 -4.05
CA THR A 254 -19.58 -8.10 -2.87
C THR A 254 -19.53 -6.60 -2.59
N GLY A 255 -20.71 -5.95 -2.50
CA GLY A 255 -20.86 -4.53 -2.18
C GLY A 255 -20.82 -3.58 -3.39
N VAL A 256 -20.76 -4.10 -4.63
CA VAL A 256 -20.69 -3.28 -5.86
C VAL A 256 -21.98 -3.36 -6.66
#